data_6592bfdfd37015d5e380f318e3082784
#
_entry.id   6592bfdfd37015d5e380f318e3082784
#
_cell.length_a   1.000
_cell.length_b   1.000
_cell.length_c   1.000
_cell.angle_alpha   90.00
_cell.angle_beta   90.00
_cell.angle_gamma   90.00
#
_symmetry.space_group_name_H-M   'P 1'
#
loop_
_entity.id
_entity.type
_entity.pdbx_description
1 polymer ?
#
loop_
_entity_poly.entity_id
_entity_poly.type
_entity_poly.pdbx_seq_one_letter_code
_entity_poly.pdbx_strand_id
1 'polypeptide(L)'
;METDNVPKQAVILAAGESSRFWPLNFKHKSLFYIMGKPLIWYAISGLKQRGIEEVIVIQGPKKEVEEELRQFAGDLPNLKFLVQNEPSGAGDALLLAKDLLKSRFFLLNADRVDCEEIVQKMVFESRNSQAKMVLAGQKTENPWLYGIARLQGNRVLDIAEKPAGGQEPSNFRVVGIYLLDEKIFEYFGKTERLNDFEETLSLYMQDNDARMVFLDEGRRELSLKYPWQLFEIRDYLFDKFLKKPDISSSAQIAGSAVVEGNVFIGENARIFDGAVIKGPCYIGDNAVVGNNSVVRDHCDLEDFVLLGALCEAARVIFQKDVHVHSGYFGDSILDSGCRVGAGTVTANVRLDRGEITAKVQKQAGGEKRIELAGTGLRSLGIIAGQNSKIGINVSLMPGRMIGKDCAVGPGAVLMENLADGETDF
;
A
#
# COMPACT_ATOMS: atom_id res chain seq x y z
N MET A 1 -0.70 -19.24 31.72
CA MET A 1 0.74 -19.00 31.71
C MET A 1 1.30 -19.20 30.29
N GLU A 2 0.84 -18.42 29.29
CA GLU A 2 1.24 -18.59 27.88
C GLU A 2 1.62 -17.28 27.16
N THR A 3 1.77 -16.20 27.90
CA THR A 3 2.02 -14.87 27.33
C THR A 3 3.50 -14.49 27.20
N ASP A 4 4.43 -15.30 27.72
CA ASP A 4 5.83 -14.89 27.92
C ASP A 4 6.76 -15.08 26.70
N ASN A 5 6.28 -15.51 25.55
CA ASN A 5 7.16 -15.80 24.39
C ASN A 5 6.76 -15.08 23.10
N VAL A 6 5.93 -14.05 23.15
CA VAL A 6 5.66 -13.17 22.03
C VAL A 6 6.67 -12.01 22.09
N PRO A 7 7.40 -11.72 21.02
CA PRO A 7 8.24 -10.53 20.96
C PRO A 7 7.45 -9.28 21.30
N LYS A 8 8.03 -8.39 22.10
CA LYS A 8 7.37 -7.15 22.54
C LYS A 8 7.70 -5.96 21.66
N GLN A 9 8.68 -6.11 20.79
CA GLN A 9 9.19 -5.05 19.93
C GLN A 9 9.05 -5.40 18.46
N ALA A 10 8.82 -4.37 17.64
CA ALA A 10 8.90 -4.47 16.19
C ALA A 10 9.63 -3.26 15.59
N VAL A 11 10.27 -3.46 14.44
CA VAL A 11 10.88 -2.43 13.62
C VAL A 11 10.11 -2.33 12.31
N ILE A 12 9.72 -1.13 11.93
CA ILE A 12 9.06 -0.84 10.65
C ILE A 12 9.97 0.02 9.79
N LEU A 13 10.25 -0.47 8.58
CA LEU A 13 11.04 0.25 7.58
C LEU A 13 10.13 1.16 6.74
N ALA A 14 10.30 2.47 6.89
CA ALA A 14 9.52 3.50 6.23
C ALA A 14 10.40 4.65 5.67
N ALA A 15 11.69 4.38 5.36
CA ALA A 15 12.64 5.39 4.86
C ALA A 15 12.86 5.36 3.34
N GLY A 16 12.25 4.39 2.61
CA GLY A 16 12.45 4.21 1.18
C GLY A 16 11.83 5.32 0.33
N GLU A 17 12.46 5.69 -0.78
CA GLU A 17 12.03 6.80 -1.67
C GLU A 17 10.73 6.55 -2.45
N SER A 18 10.21 5.34 -2.50
CA SER A 18 8.96 5.00 -3.21
C SER A 18 8.92 5.43 -4.69
N SER A 19 10.05 5.50 -5.39
CA SER A 19 10.14 6.04 -6.77
C SER A 19 9.21 5.37 -7.78
N ARG A 20 9.00 4.05 -7.66
CA ARG A 20 8.06 3.28 -8.51
C ARG A 20 6.60 3.54 -8.22
N PHE A 21 6.29 4.25 -7.14
CA PHE A 21 4.93 4.62 -6.75
C PHE A 21 4.45 5.93 -7.39
N TRP A 22 5.28 6.55 -8.26
CA TRP A 22 4.87 7.70 -9.04
C TRP A 22 3.57 7.40 -9.82
N PRO A 23 2.60 8.32 -9.89
CA PRO A 23 2.62 9.74 -9.48
C PRO A 23 2.19 10.00 -8.04
N LEU A 24 2.01 8.97 -7.20
CA LEU A 24 1.51 9.09 -5.82
C LEU A 24 2.65 9.15 -4.77
N ASN A 25 3.88 9.37 -5.20
CA ASN A 25 5.08 9.34 -4.35
C ASN A 25 5.46 10.71 -3.76
N PHE A 26 4.52 11.63 -3.66
CA PHE A 26 4.74 12.93 -2.99
C PHE A 26 5.10 12.77 -1.51
N LYS A 27 4.43 11.82 -0.84
CA LYS A 27 4.76 11.31 0.50
C LYS A 27 5.24 9.86 0.39
N HIS A 28 5.77 9.32 1.49
CA HIS A 28 6.07 7.89 1.57
C HIS A 28 4.80 7.06 1.30
N LYS A 29 4.92 6.02 0.48
CA LYS A 29 3.77 5.19 0.02
C LYS A 29 2.89 4.63 1.15
N SER A 30 3.47 4.37 2.33
CA SER A 30 2.72 3.87 3.48
C SER A 30 1.80 4.91 4.13
N LEU A 31 1.91 6.18 3.71
CA LEU A 31 1.04 7.27 4.13
C LEU A 31 -0.16 7.46 3.20
N PHE A 32 -0.32 6.61 2.20
CA PHE A 32 -1.53 6.60 1.38
C PHE A 32 -2.71 6.09 2.21
N TYR A 33 -3.84 6.78 2.10
CA TYR A 33 -5.02 6.48 2.90
C TYR A 33 -5.93 5.47 2.20
N ILE A 34 -6.49 4.55 2.98
CA ILE A 34 -7.60 3.66 2.62
C ILE A 34 -8.52 3.58 3.84
N MET A 35 -9.80 3.81 3.66
CA MET A 35 -10.80 3.79 4.74
C MET A 35 -10.43 4.72 5.91
N GLY A 36 -10.00 5.95 5.62
CA GLY A 36 -9.70 6.98 6.62
C GLY A 36 -8.43 6.77 7.43
N LYS A 37 -7.57 5.81 7.07
CA LYS A 37 -6.32 5.53 7.79
C LYS A 37 -5.16 5.32 6.82
N PRO A 38 -3.93 5.80 7.13
CA PRO A 38 -2.77 5.51 6.32
C PRO A 38 -2.37 4.02 6.44
N LEU A 39 -1.82 3.45 5.39
CA LEU A 39 -1.46 2.01 5.35
C LEU A 39 -0.58 1.57 6.53
N ILE A 40 0.37 2.41 6.94
CA ILE A 40 1.24 2.11 8.09
C ILE A 40 0.45 1.97 9.40
N TRP A 41 -0.68 2.67 9.54
CA TRP A 41 -1.54 2.53 10.71
C TRP A 41 -2.06 1.09 10.84
N TYR A 42 -2.47 0.46 9.73
CA TYR A 42 -2.94 -0.94 9.73
C TYR A 42 -1.82 -1.90 10.13
N ALA A 43 -0.59 -1.66 9.65
CA ALA A 43 0.56 -2.46 10.05
C ALA A 43 0.83 -2.37 11.56
N ILE A 44 0.86 -1.16 12.12
CA ILE A 44 1.13 -0.93 13.54
C ILE A 44 -0.03 -1.43 14.41
N SER A 45 -1.27 -1.18 14.00
CA SER A 45 -2.46 -1.67 14.70
C SER A 45 -2.51 -3.21 14.73
N GLY A 46 -2.18 -3.86 13.61
CA GLY A 46 -2.07 -5.31 13.54
C GLY A 46 -1.01 -5.89 14.48
N LEU A 47 0.13 -5.24 14.60
CA LEU A 47 1.17 -5.59 15.57
C LEU A 47 0.68 -5.45 17.01
N LYS A 48 0.01 -4.32 17.34
CA LYS A 48 -0.60 -4.09 18.67
C LYS A 48 -1.57 -5.20 19.06
N GLN A 49 -2.44 -5.61 18.14
CA GLN A 49 -3.40 -6.70 18.36
C GLN A 49 -2.72 -8.05 18.67
N ARG A 50 -1.47 -8.23 18.26
CA ARG A 50 -0.66 -9.42 18.54
C ARG A 50 0.26 -9.26 19.76
N GLY A 51 0.09 -8.20 20.54
CA GLY A 51 0.79 -8.01 21.82
C GLY A 51 2.17 -7.36 21.69
N ILE A 52 2.46 -6.70 20.55
CA ILE A 52 3.63 -5.83 20.42
C ILE A 52 3.34 -4.54 21.19
N GLU A 53 4.26 -4.18 22.08
CA GLU A 53 4.12 -3.06 23.01
C GLU A 53 4.89 -1.82 22.55
N GLU A 54 5.97 -2.02 21.78
CA GLU A 54 6.81 -0.95 21.26
C GLU A 54 7.10 -1.18 19.77
N VAL A 55 6.91 -0.14 18.96
CA VAL A 55 7.25 -0.15 17.55
C VAL A 55 8.25 0.97 17.24
N ILE A 56 9.40 0.58 16.68
CA ILE A 56 10.45 1.49 16.22
C ILE A 56 10.23 1.72 14.73
N VAL A 57 9.89 2.94 14.35
CA VAL A 57 9.67 3.32 12.95
C VAL A 57 10.91 4.04 12.42
N ILE A 58 11.51 3.49 11.38
CA ILE A 58 12.67 4.09 10.70
C ILE A 58 12.16 4.83 9.48
N GLN A 59 12.27 6.14 9.50
CA GLN A 59 11.72 7.06 8.50
C GLN A 59 12.80 7.87 7.79
N GLY A 60 12.45 8.50 6.68
CA GLY A 60 13.33 9.44 5.98
C GLY A 60 13.48 10.79 6.70
N PRO A 61 14.40 11.67 6.21
CA PRO A 61 14.74 12.92 6.87
C PRO A 61 13.59 13.94 6.93
N LYS A 62 12.57 13.82 6.10
CA LYS A 62 11.37 14.67 6.12
C LYS A 62 10.49 14.45 7.36
N LYS A 63 10.67 13.33 8.08
CA LYS A 63 9.89 12.94 9.28
C LYS A 63 8.37 12.90 9.07
N GLU A 64 7.93 12.77 7.83
CA GLU A 64 6.50 12.81 7.46
C GLU A 64 5.68 11.66 8.06
N VAL A 65 6.32 10.52 8.34
CA VAL A 65 5.64 9.38 8.98
C VAL A 65 5.32 9.67 10.44
N GLU A 66 6.27 10.25 11.17
CA GLU A 66 6.06 10.69 12.56
C GLU A 66 4.97 11.76 12.64
N GLU A 67 5.03 12.77 11.77
CA GLU A 67 4.03 13.84 11.73
C GLU A 67 2.62 13.29 11.48
N GLU A 68 2.48 12.37 10.55
CA GLU A 68 1.19 11.74 10.21
C GLU A 68 0.65 10.86 11.34
N LEU A 69 1.51 10.07 11.99
CA LEU A 69 1.08 9.14 13.04
C LEU A 69 0.76 9.81 14.38
N ARG A 70 1.18 11.03 14.62
CA ARG A 70 0.88 11.77 15.87
C ARG A 70 -0.62 11.89 16.14
N GLN A 71 -1.45 12.04 15.12
CA GLN A 71 -2.91 12.13 15.27
C GLN A 71 -3.55 10.82 15.76
N PHE A 72 -2.85 9.68 15.64
CA PHE A 72 -3.32 8.36 16.03
C PHE A 72 -2.64 7.83 17.32
N ALA A 73 -1.90 8.67 18.04
CA ALA A 73 -1.08 8.23 19.18
C ALA A 73 -1.86 7.47 20.27
N GLY A 74 -3.15 7.79 20.48
CA GLY A 74 -4.01 7.10 21.45
C GLY A 74 -4.38 5.67 21.04
N ASP A 75 -4.37 5.38 19.76
CA ASP A 75 -4.81 4.09 19.18
C ASP A 75 -3.66 3.10 19.00
N LEU A 76 -2.42 3.56 18.99
CA LEU A 76 -1.24 2.80 18.64
C LEU A 76 -0.41 2.38 19.88
N PRO A 77 0.53 1.43 19.77
CA PRO A 77 1.46 1.10 20.85
C PRO A 77 2.47 2.23 21.07
N ASN A 78 3.43 2.04 21.98
CA ASN A 78 4.53 2.98 22.14
C ASN A 78 5.35 3.09 20.84
N LEU A 79 5.41 4.30 20.25
CA LEU A 79 6.14 4.56 19.01
C LEU A 79 7.46 5.28 19.30
N LYS A 80 8.54 4.79 18.72
CA LYS A 80 9.83 5.46 18.64
C LYS A 80 10.18 5.73 17.19
N PHE A 81 10.69 6.91 16.87
CA PHE A 81 11.05 7.28 15.52
C PHE A 81 12.56 7.48 15.40
N LEU A 82 13.15 6.84 14.39
CA LEU A 82 14.54 7.02 14.00
C LEU A 82 14.62 7.55 12.58
N VAL A 83 15.60 8.36 12.28
CA VAL A 83 15.77 8.96 10.96
C VAL A 83 16.95 8.33 10.25
N GLN A 84 16.70 7.75 9.09
CA GLN A 84 17.72 7.38 8.11
C GLN A 84 17.94 8.57 7.18
N ASN A 85 19.06 9.25 7.29
CA ASN A 85 19.32 10.48 6.54
C ASN A 85 19.57 10.20 5.05
N GLU A 86 20.21 9.07 4.74
CA GLU A 86 20.47 8.62 3.37
C GLU A 86 19.82 7.24 3.15
N PRO A 87 19.17 7.01 2.00
CA PRO A 87 18.50 5.74 1.70
C PRO A 87 19.51 4.65 1.30
N SER A 88 20.38 4.29 2.23
CA SER A 88 21.49 3.32 2.04
C SER A 88 21.06 1.85 2.11
N GLY A 89 19.76 1.56 2.28
CA GLY A 89 19.21 0.22 2.27
C GLY A 89 18.59 -0.22 3.60
N ALA A 90 18.01 -1.42 3.59
CA ALA A 90 17.30 -1.98 4.74
C ALA A 90 18.23 -2.35 5.90
N GLY A 91 19.45 -2.77 5.61
CA GLY A 91 20.45 -3.14 6.61
C GLY A 91 20.90 -1.93 7.43
N ASP A 92 21.28 -0.84 6.78
CA ASP A 92 21.64 0.40 7.47
C ASP A 92 20.47 0.97 8.28
N ALA A 93 19.25 0.88 7.73
CA ALA A 93 18.05 1.27 8.46
C ALA A 93 17.91 0.44 9.75
N LEU A 94 18.02 -0.89 9.67
CA LEU A 94 17.89 -1.76 10.84
C LEU A 94 18.97 -1.49 11.89
N LEU A 95 20.21 -1.21 11.47
CA LEU A 95 21.32 -0.89 12.39
C LEU A 95 21.05 0.32 13.27
N LEU A 96 20.25 1.30 12.81
CA LEU A 96 19.86 2.43 13.64
C LEU A 96 19.07 2.01 14.89
N ALA A 97 18.32 0.90 14.81
CA ALA A 97 17.51 0.40 15.92
C ALA A 97 18.27 -0.52 16.88
N LYS A 98 19.53 -0.90 16.59
CA LYS A 98 20.31 -1.91 17.31
C LYS A 98 20.28 -1.72 18.82
N ASP A 99 20.59 -0.53 19.32
CA ASP A 99 20.72 -0.27 20.76
C ASP A 99 19.36 -0.17 21.49
N LEU A 100 18.24 -0.10 20.76
CA LEU A 100 16.90 -0.08 21.30
C LEU A 100 16.27 -1.48 21.39
N LEU A 101 16.80 -2.45 20.68
CA LEU A 101 16.30 -3.82 20.63
C LEU A 101 16.97 -4.66 21.72
N LYS A 102 16.17 -5.38 22.51
CA LYS A 102 16.64 -6.09 23.71
C LYS A 102 16.51 -7.60 23.63
N SER A 103 15.79 -8.08 22.63
CA SER A 103 15.49 -9.50 22.45
C SER A 103 15.03 -9.77 21.03
N ARG A 104 14.28 -10.83 20.82
CA ARG A 104 13.61 -11.09 19.53
C ARG A 104 12.63 -9.99 19.18
N PHE A 105 12.57 -9.64 17.91
CA PHE A 105 11.73 -8.58 17.40
C PHE A 105 11.19 -8.92 16.01
N PHE A 106 10.08 -8.28 15.62
CA PHE A 106 9.62 -8.33 14.25
C PHE A 106 10.25 -7.20 13.44
N LEU A 107 10.62 -7.50 12.20
CA LEU A 107 11.01 -6.52 11.19
C LEU A 107 10.05 -6.61 10.02
N LEU A 108 9.49 -5.48 9.56
CA LEU A 108 8.58 -5.48 8.43
C LEU A 108 8.58 -4.15 7.66
N ASN A 109 8.12 -4.22 6.41
CA ASN A 109 7.87 -3.04 5.61
C ASN A 109 6.60 -2.33 6.07
N ALA A 110 6.57 -1.01 5.94
CA ALA A 110 5.48 -0.15 6.42
C ALA A 110 4.12 -0.34 5.72
N ASP A 111 4.10 -1.01 4.58
CA ASP A 111 2.91 -1.30 3.77
C ASP A 111 2.31 -2.70 4.04
N ARG A 112 2.76 -3.41 5.09
CA ARG A 112 2.27 -4.76 5.43
C ARG A 112 0.97 -4.71 6.24
N VAL A 113 -0.11 -4.32 5.59
CA VAL A 113 -1.46 -4.21 6.21
C VAL A 113 -2.01 -5.56 6.70
N ASP A 114 -1.44 -6.67 6.25
CA ASP A 114 -1.81 -8.04 6.58
C ASP A 114 -0.94 -8.68 7.68
N CYS A 115 -0.07 -7.89 8.32
CA CYS A 115 0.92 -8.41 9.27
C CYS A 115 0.28 -9.11 10.48
N GLU A 116 -0.91 -8.74 10.90
CA GLU A 116 -1.61 -9.33 12.05
C GLU A 116 -1.72 -10.85 11.95
N GLU A 117 -2.21 -11.36 10.81
CA GLU A 117 -2.40 -12.79 10.58
C GLU A 117 -1.07 -13.52 10.41
N ILE A 118 -0.11 -12.87 9.74
CA ILE A 118 1.22 -13.42 9.46
C ILE A 118 2.02 -13.55 10.76
N VAL A 119 2.03 -12.51 11.58
CA VAL A 119 2.71 -12.51 12.89
C VAL A 119 2.19 -13.64 13.78
N GLN A 120 0.89 -13.89 13.78
CA GLN A 120 0.31 -15.01 14.55
C GLN A 120 0.89 -16.36 14.09
N LYS A 121 0.93 -16.63 12.80
CA LYS A 121 1.51 -17.87 12.24
C LYS A 121 3.00 -17.98 12.57
N MET A 122 3.75 -16.87 12.49
CA MET A 122 5.19 -16.83 12.78
C MET A 122 5.51 -17.09 14.26
N VAL A 123 4.72 -16.54 15.19
CA VAL A 123 4.85 -16.83 16.63
C VAL A 123 4.61 -18.31 16.90
N PHE A 124 3.58 -18.89 16.29
CA PHE A 124 3.28 -20.31 16.43
C PHE A 124 4.42 -21.20 15.92
N GLU A 125 4.94 -20.93 14.73
CA GLU A 125 6.08 -21.68 14.16
C GLU A 125 7.33 -21.56 15.03
N SER A 126 7.63 -20.35 15.48
CA SER A 126 8.79 -20.10 16.35
C SER A 126 8.74 -20.86 17.69
N ARG A 127 7.55 -21.03 18.27
CA ARG A 127 7.37 -21.80 19.49
C ARG A 127 7.57 -23.29 19.26
N ASN A 128 7.08 -23.81 18.15
CA ASN A 128 7.11 -25.23 17.84
C ASN A 128 8.50 -25.71 17.41
N SER A 129 9.18 -24.92 16.58
CA SER A 129 10.50 -25.28 16.03
C SER A 129 11.68 -24.78 16.87
N GLN A 130 11.47 -23.84 17.78
CA GLN A 130 12.52 -23.10 18.50
C GLN A 130 13.50 -22.36 17.56
N ALA A 131 13.07 -22.12 16.32
CA ALA A 131 13.87 -21.44 15.31
C ALA A 131 14.26 -20.02 15.78
N LYS A 132 15.47 -19.61 15.46
CA LYS A 132 16.00 -18.28 15.80
C LYS A 132 15.51 -17.22 14.83
N MET A 133 15.21 -17.61 13.60
CA MET A 133 14.62 -16.78 12.56
C MET A 133 13.36 -17.43 12.01
N VAL A 134 12.31 -16.64 11.80
CA VAL A 134 11.13 -17.07 11.04
C VAL A 134 10.82 -16.04 9.96
N LEU A 135 10.56 -16.54 8.77
CA LEU A 135 10.22 -15.74 7.58
C LEU A 135 8.79 -16.09 7.13
N ALA A 136 8.10 -15.14 6.54
CA ALA A 136 6.86 -15.42 5.83
C ALA A 136 7.15 -15.63 4.35
N GLY A 137 6.59 -16.69 3.76
CA GLY A 137 6.75 -17.03 2.35
C GLY A 137 5.42 -17.24 1.66
N GLN A 138 5.35 -16.81 0.40
CA GLN A 138 4.18 -16.95 -0.46
C GLN A 138 4.61 -17.47 -1.83
N LYS A 139 3.83 -18.38 -2.43
CA LYS A 139 4.06 -18.79 -3.81
C LYS A 139 3.94 -17.61 -4.77
N THR A 140 4.79 -17.57 -5.78
CA THR A 140 4.76 -16.56 -6.84
C THR A 140 4.99 -17.20 -8.20
N GLU A 141 4.34 -16.67 -9.22
CA GLU A 141 4.58 -17.00 -10.62
C GLU A 141 5.68 -16.14 -11.25
N ASN A 142 6.14 -15.11 -10.52
CA ASN A 142 7.12 -14.14 -10.98
C ASN A 142 8.35 -14.08 -10.06
N PRO A 143 9.11 -15.19 -9.89
CA PRO A 143 10.20 -15.27 -8.92
C PRO A 143 11.33 -14.24 -9.18
N TRP A 144 11.57 -13.86 -10.43
CA TRP A 144 12.58 -12.86 -10.80
C TRP A 144 12.34 -11.43 -10.25
N LEU A 145 11.16 -11.19 -9.65
CA LEU A 145 10.82 -9.89 -9.04
C LEU A 145 11.13 -9.79 -7.55
N TYR A 146 11.48 -10.91 -6.89
CA TYR A 146 11.52 -11.03 -5.44
C TYR A 146 12.75 -11.79 -4.94
N GLY A 147 13.01 -11.70 -3.64
CA GLY A 147 13.88 -12.64 -2.94
C GLY A 147 13.20 -14.01 -2.82
N ILE A 148 13.83 -15.04 -3.35
CA ILE A 148 13.31 -16.41 -3.42
C ILE A 148 14.07 -17.30 -2.46
N ALA A 149 13.35 -17.99 -1.58
CA ALA A 149 13.94 -18.86 -0.58
C ALA A 149 14.39 -20.20 -1.18
N ARG A 150 15.58 -20.65 -0.80
CA ARG A 150 16.03 -22.04 -0.95
C ARG A 150 15.54 -22.83 0.26
N LEU A 151 14.77 -23.89 0.05
CA LEU A 151 14.05 -24.58 1.10
C LEU A 151 14.44 -26.08 1.18
N GLN A 152 14.46 -26.59 2.42
CA GLN A 152 14.40 -28.02 2.72
C GLN A 152 13.21 -28.26 3.68
N GLY A 153 12.07 -28.69 3.14
CA GLY A 153 10.82 -28.66 3.88
C GLY A 153 10.41 -27.21 4.18
N ASN A 154 10.26 -26.84 5.45
CA ASN A 154 10.05 -25.46 5.87
C ASN A 154 11.32 -24.76 6.39
N ARG A 155 12.47 -25.46 6.39
CA ARG A 155 13.76 -24.86 6.74
C ARG A 155 14.26 -24.02 5.58
N VAL A 156 14.64 -22.77 5.86
CA VAL A 156 15.24 -21.86 4.90
C VAL A 156 16.76 -22.01 4.96
N LEU A 157 17.35 -22.30 3.82
CA LEU A 157 18.79 -22.50 3.70
C LEU A 157 19.51 -21.24 3.20
N ASP A 158 18.79 -20.46 2.33
CA ASP A 158 19.34 -19.28 1.69
C ASP A 158 18.22 -18.48 1.00
N ILE A 159 18.49 -17.22 0.62
CA ILE A 159 17.60 -16.36 -0.15
C ILE A 159 18.36 -15.86 -1.39
N ALA A 160 17.85 -16.18 -2.58
CA ALA A 160 18.36 -15.65 -3.82
C ALA A 160 17.56 -14.39 -4.21
N GLU A 161 18.21 -13.21 -4.19
CA GLU A 161 17.56 -11.95 -4.56
C GLU A 161 17.46 -11.84 -6.09
N LYS A 162 16.21 -11.75 -6.58
CA LYS A 162 15.86 -11.59 -8.01
C LYS A 162 16.63 -12.55 -8.93
N PRO A 163 16.52 -13.87 -8.74
CA PRO A 163 17.24 -14.85 -9.53
C PRO A 163 16.93 -14.69 -11.03
N ALA A 164 17.91 -14.97 -11.88
CA ALA A 164 17.65 -15.02 -13.32
C ALA A 164 16.69 -16.16 -13.66
N GLY A 165 15.87 -15.97 -14.69
CA GLY A 165 14.86 -16.96 -15.08
C GLY A 165 15.46 -18.35 -15.31
N GLY A 166 14.86 -19.37 -14.69
CA GLY A 166 15.33 -20.76 -14.71
C GLY A 166 16.43 -21.08 -13.69
N GLN A 167 16.83 -20.13 -12.83
CA GLN A 167 17.80 -20.32 -11.75
C GLN A 167 17.17 -20.17 -10.36
N GLU A 168 15.88 -20.10 -10.29
CA GLU A 168 15.15 -19.93 -9.05
C GLU A 168 15.28 -21.17 -8.15
N PRO A 169 15.68 -21.01 -6.87
CA PRO A 169 15.81 -22.15 -5.97
C PRO A 169 14.48 -22.78 -5.56
N SER A 170 13.38 -22.04 -5.71
CA SER A 170 12.01 -22.45 -5.49
C SER A 170 11.03 -21.45 -6.12
N ASN A 171 9.73 -21.62 -5.87
CA ASN A 171 8.71 -20.63 -6.22
C ASN A 171 8.14 -19.88 -4.99
N PHE A 172 8.83 -19.91 -3.85
CA PHE A 172 8.44 -19.20 -2.64
C PHE A 172 9.23 -17.91 -2.49
N ARG A 173 8.54 -16.77 -2.66
CA ARG A 173 9.07 -15.44 -2.38
C ARG A 173 9.02 -15.14 -0.89
N VAL A 174 9.96 -14.35 -0.40
CA VAL A 174 9.94 -13.77 0.94
C VAL A 174 9.01 -12.56 0.95
N VAL A 175 8.14 -12.47 1.97
CA VAL A 175 7.03 -11.51 2.02
C VAL A 175 7.41 -10.21 2.75
N GLY A 176 8.66 -10.06 3.20
CA GLY A 176 9.14 -8.85 3.87
C GLY A 176 8.57 -8.67 5.28
N ILE A 177 8.30 -9.78 5.97
CA ILE A 177 8.06 -9.84 7.42
C ILE A 177 9.00 -10.90 7.99
N TYR A 178 9.75 -10.52 9.01
CA TYR A 178 10.77 -11.33 9.64
C TYR A 178 10.61 -11.33 11.15
N LEU A 179 10.76 -12.48 11.79
CA LEU A 179 11.01 -12.59 13.22
C LEU A 179 12.50 -12.89 13.38
N LEU A 180 13.20 -11.97 14.00
CA LEU A 180 14.65 -11.98 14.14
C LEU A 180 15.05 -12.04 15.62
N ASP A 181 16.27 -12.47 15.85
CA ASP A 181 16.99 -12.44 17.13
C ASP A 181 18.02 -11.30 17.07
N GLU A 182 18.30 -10.63 18.21
CA GLU A 182 19.26 -9.53 18.27
C GLU A 182 20.69 -9.93 17.83
N LYS A 183 21.02 -11.22 17.83
CA LYS A 183 22.31 -11.70 17.33
C LYS A 183 22.51 -11.46 15.83
N ILE A 184 21.47 -11.15 15.08
CA ILE A 184 21.60 -10.76 13.67
C ILE A 184 22.61 -9.62 13.50
N PHE A 185 22.70 -8.72 14.48
CA PHE A 185 23.62 -7.58 14.44
C PHE A 185 25.11 -7.96 14.47
N GLU A 186 25.46 -9.19 14.87
CA GLU A 186 26.83 -9.70 14.83
C GLU A 186 27.29 -10.08 13.41
N TYR A 187 26.34 -10.18 12.48
CA TYR A 187 26.59 -10.56 11.09
C TYR A 187 26.71 -9.36 10.16
N PHE A 188 26.17 -8.20 10.56
CA PHE A 188 26.48 -6.95 9.86
C PHE A 188 27.98 -6.66 9.92
N GLY A 189 28.55 -6.18 8.83
CA GLY A 189 29.98 -5.97 8.70
C GLY A 189 30.80 -7.21 8.31
N LYS A 190 30.19 -8.41 8.24
CA LYS A 190 30.79 -9.61 7.66
C LYS A 190 30.40 -9.79 6.18
N THR A 191 29.53 -8.94 5.67
CA THR A 191 29.01 -8.95 4.31
C THR A 191 30.03 -8.37 3.33
N GLU A 192 30.07 -8.86 2.10
CA GLU A 192 30.92 -8.29 1.03
C GLU A 192 30.51 -6.86 0.69
N ARG A 193 29.21 -6.60 0.67
CA ARG A 193 28.61 -5.26 0.58
C ARG A 193 28.30 -4.78 1.97
N LEU A 194 28.87 -3.65 2.37
CA LEU A 194 28.68 -3.10 3.70
C LEU A 194 27.17 -2.99 4.03
N ASN A 195 26.79 -3.68 5.13
CA ASN A 195 25.43 -3.68 5.68
C ASN A 195 24.33 -4.18 4.71
N ASP A 196 24.66 -5.03 3.74
CA ASP A 196 23.67 -5.67 2.88
C ASP A 196 22.75 -6.58 3.72
N PHE A 197 21.44 -6.28 3.70
CA PHE A 197 20.48 -6.98 4.55
C PHE A 197 20.26 -8.43 4.11
N GLU A 198 20.12 -8.67 2.83
CA GLU A 198 19.88 -10.00 2.26
C GLU A 198 21.08 -10.92 2.48
N GLU A 199 22.30 -10.40 2.29
CA GLU A 199 23.54 -11.12 2.57
C GLU A 199 23.70 -11.39 4.07
N THR A 200 23.36 -10.42 4.94
CA THR A 200 23.34 -10.61 6.40
C THR A 200 22.39 -11.72 6.81
N LEU A 201 21.19 -11.80 6.24
CA LEU A 201 20.25 -12.89 6.49
C LEU A 201 20.83 -14.23 6.06
N SER A 202 21.44 -14.30 4.89
CA SER A 202 22.05 -15.52 4.35
C SER A 202 23.18 -16.02 5.26
N LEU A 203 24.07 -15.14 5.71
CA LEU A 203 25.13 -15.49 6.67
C LEU A 203 24.55 -15.95 8.01
N TYR A 204 23.53 -15.27 8.53
CA TYR A 204 22.88 -15.66 9.78
C TYR A 204 22.25 -17.07 9.69
N MET A 205 21.62 -17.41 8.56
CA MET A 205 20.98 -18.71 8.34
C MET A 205 21.99 -19.89 8.24
N GLN A 206 23.26 -19.62 7.92
CA GLN A 206 24.29 -20.68 7.92
C GLN A 206 24.56 -21.23 9.33
N ASP A 207 24.49 -20.36 10.34
CA ASP A 207 24.82 -20.72 11.73
C ASP A 207 23.55 -20.96 12.59
N ASN A 208 22.36 -20.56 12.11
CA ASN A 208 21.14 -20.58 12.90
C ASN A 208 19.99 -21.25 12.16
N ASP A 209 19.07 -21.91 12.91
CA ASP A 209 17.86 -22.48 12.32
C ASP A 209 16.89 -21.36 11.91
N ALA A 210 16.56 -21.35 10.64
CA ALA A 210 15.60 -20.42 10.02
C ALA A 210 14.43 -21.21 9.41
N ARG A 211 13.20 -20.79 9.67
CA ARG A 211 11.98 -21.45 9.21
C ARG A 211 11.10 -20.51 8.41
N MET A 212 10.39 -21.09 7.45
CA MET A 212 9.39 -20.37 6.68
C MET A 212 7.99 -20.78 7.08
N VAL A 213 7.15 -19.77 7.31
CA VAL A 213 5.71 -19.93 7.40
C VAL A 213 5.13 -19.72 6.01
N PHE A 214 4.49 -20.75 5.50
CA PHE A 214 3.82 -20.66 4.19
C PHE A 214 2.47 -19.96 4.34
N LEU A 215 2.27 -18.93 3.53
CA LEU A 215 0.96 -18.29 3.42
C LEU A 215 0.08 -19.09 2.45
N ASP A 216 -1.23 -19.04 2.72
CA ASP A 216 -2.21 -19.87 2.02
C ASP A 216 -2.18 -19.61 0.50
N GLU A 217 -2.34 -20.67 -0.29
CA GLU A 217 -2.51 -20.59 -1.74
C GLU A 217 -3.79 -19.81 -2.07
N GLY A 218 -3.71 -18.93 -3.06
CA GLY A 218 -4.83 -18.04 -3.44
C GLY A 218 -4.97 -16.78 -2.59
N ARG A 219 -4.13 -16.58 -1.56
CA ARG A 219 -4.06 -15.31 -0.85
C ARG A 219 -3.63 -14.20 -1.80
N ARG A 220 -4.30 -13.03 -1.72
CA ARG A 220 -3.90 -11.83 -2.46
C ARG A 220 -2.44 -11.48 -2.24
N GLU A 221 -1.77 -11.06 -3.29
CA GLU A 221 -0.39 -10.60 -3.23
C GLU A 221 -0.35 -9.13 -2.79
N LEU A 222 -0.37 -8.90 -1.46
CA LEU A 222 -0.34 -7.55 -0.88
C LEU A 222 1.09 -7.00 -0.87
N SER A 223 1.58 -6.55 -2.02
CA SER A 223 2.89 -5.90 -2.18
C SER A 223 2.67 -4.53 -2.81
N LEU A 224 3.15 -3.47 -2.19
CA LEU A 224 2.98 -2.11 -2.70
C LEU A 224 4.29 -1.61 -3.34
N LYS A 225 4.45 -1.91 -4.61
CA LYS A 225 5.56 -1.40 -5.45
C LYS A 225 5.08 -0.33 -6.44
N TYR A 226 3.87 -0.51 -6.94
CA TYR A 226 3.26 0.32 -7.97
C TYR A 226 1.89 0.85 -7.51
N PRO A 227 1.44 2.01 -7.98
CA PRO A 227 0.19 2.62 -7.52
C PRO A 227 -1.06 1.73 -7.71
N TRP A 228 -1.16 1.01 -8.81
CA TRP A 228 -2.34 0.16 -9.09
C TRP A 228 -2.50 -1.02 -8.12
N GLN A 229 -1.44 -1.38 -7.39
CA GLN A 229 -1.53 -2.41 -6.34
C GLN A 229 -2.34 -1.95 -5.12
N LEU A 230 -2.67 -0.67 -5.02
CA LEU A 230 -3.58 -0.14 -4.00
C LEU A 230 -4.99 -0.76 -4.11
N PHE A 231 -5.42 -1.16 -5.30
CA PHE A 231 -6.74 -1.81 -5.45
C PHE A 231 -6.80 -3.14 -4.69
N GLU A 232 -5.76 -3.98 -4.77
CA GLU A 232 -5.69 -5.24 -4.01
C GLU A 232 -5.64 -5.00 -2.49
N ILE A 233 -4.90 -3.96 -2.07
CA ILE A 233 -4.82 -3.57 -0.66
C ILE A 233 -6.16 -3.06 -0.16
N ARG A 234 -6.85 -2.18 -0.91
CA ARG A 234 -8.19 -1.70 -0.59
C ARG A 234 -9.17 -2.86 -0.46
N ASP A 235 -9.19 -3.76 -1.42
CA ASP A 235 -10.12 -4.88 -1.44
C ASP A 235 -9.88 -5.81 -0.24
N TYR A 236 -8.61 -6.05 0.12
CA TYR A 236 -8.27 -6.78 1.33
C TYR A 236 -8.78 -6.08 2.60
N LEU A 237 -8.58 -4.76 2.71
CA LEU A 237 -9.03 -3.98 3.87
C LEU A 237 -10.56 -3.93 3.96
N PHE A 238 -11.26 -3.77 2.83
CA PHE A 238 -12.72 -3.83 2.79
C PHE A 238 -13.22 -5.20 3.22
N ASP A 239 -12.64 -6.27 2.69
CA ASP A 239 -12.99 -7.64 3.09
C ASP A 239 -12.71 -7.91 4.56
N LYS A 240 -11.73 -7.25 5.16
CA LYS A 240 -11.37 -7.45 6.57
C LYS A 240 -12.23 -6.62 7.52
N PHE A 241 -12.48 -5.35 7.20
CA PHE A 241 -13.04 -4.38 8.13
C PHE A 241 -14.45 -3.92 7.79
N LEU A 242 -14.88 -3.93 6.53
CA LEU A 242 -16.19 -3.47 6.10
C LEU A 242 -17.19 -4.66 5.98
N LYS A 243 -17.56 -5.25 7.12
CA LYS A 243 -18.39 -6.48 7.18
C LYS A 243 -19.89 -6.23 7.21
N LYS A 244 -20.30 -5.02 7.53
CA LYS A 244 -21.69 -4.59 7.67
C LYS A 244 -21.79 -3.10 7.39
N PRO A 245 -22.99 -2.58 7.09
CA PRO A 245 -23.20 -1.14 7.01
C PRO A 245 -22.82 -0.45 8.33
N ASP A 246 -22.13 0.68 8.23
CA ASP A 246 -21.78 1.56 9.34
C ASP A 246 -21.98 3.02 8.90
N ILE A 247 -23.07 3.62 9.36
CA ILE A 247 -23.51 4.94 8.90
C ILE A 247 -23.55 5.87 10.11
N SER A 248 -22.79 6.95 10.05
CA SER A 248 -22.77 7.96 11.11
C SER A 248 -24.16 8.57 11.31
N SER A 249 -24.52 8.80 12.57
CA SER A 249 -25.78 9.46 12.93
C SER A 249 -25.84 10.93 12.46
N SER A 250 -24.71 11.55 12.17
CA SER A 250 -24.63 12.92 11.62
C SER A 250 -24.68 12.97 10.09
N ALA A 251 -24.63 11.82 9.41
CA ALA A 251 -24.74 11.74 7.96
C ALA A 251 -26.16 12.17 7.49
N GLN A 252 -26.20 12.91 6.42
CA GLN A 252 -27.46 13.41 5.82
C GLN A 252 -27.73 12.64 4.52
N ILE A 253 -28.70 11.75 4.56
CA ILE A 253 -29.07 10.90 3.42
C ILE A 253 -30.48 11.31 2.97
N ALA A 254 -30.60 11.73 1.71
CA ALA A 254 -31.89 12.07 1.13
C ALA A 254 -32.83 10.85 1.08
N GLY A 255 -34.13 11.05 1.31
CA GLY A 255 -35.10 9.95 1.35
C GLY A 255 -35.27 9.19 0.04
N SER A 256 -34.82 9.76 -1.07
CA SER A 256 -34.83 9.14 -2.41
C SER A 256 -33.48 8.47 -2.77
N ALA A 257 -32.47 8.58 -1.92
CA ALA A 257 -31.19 7.90 -2.13
C ALA A 257 -31.31 6.40 -1.81
N VAL A 258 -30.55 5.57 -2.54
CA VAL A 258 -30.50 4.12 -2.33
C VAL A 258 -29.11 3.77 -1.80
N VAL A 259 -29.05 3.09 -0.65
CA VAL A 259 -27.82 2.61 -0.04
C VAL A 259 -27.95 1.11 0.21
N GLU A 260 -27.11 0.31 -0.46
CA GLU A 260 -27.16 -1.16 -0.42
C GLU A 260 -25.80 -1.77 -0.12
N GLY A 261 -25.79 -2.90 0.60
CA GLY A 261 -24.58 -3.67 0.91
C GLY A 261 -23.75 -3.10 2.06
N ASN A 262 -22.49 -3.52 2.15
CA ASN A 262 -21.57 -3.05 3.19
C ASN A 262 -21.03 -1.67 2.81
N VAL A 263 -21.57 -0.63 3.43
CA VAL A 263 -21.18 0.76 3.18
C VAL A 263 -20.80 1.42 4.50
N PHE A 264 -19.64 2.09 4.52
CA PHE A 264 -19.32 3.07 5.55
C PHE A 264 -19.71 4.47 5.05
N ILE A 265 -20.41 5.25 5.88
CA ILE A 265 -20.71 6.66 5.62
C ILE A 265 -20.33 7.46 6.86
N GLY A 266 -19.32 8.32 6.72
CA GLY A 266 -18.70 9.08 7.78
C GLY A 266 -19.52 10.24 8.31
N GLU A 267 -18.96 10.97 9.26
CA GLU A 267 -19.59 12.11 9.92
C GLU A 267 -19.86 13.26 8.95
N ASN A 268 -21.04 13.85 9.05
CA ASN A 268 -21.48 14.98 8.22
C ASN A 268 -21.43 14.73 6.70
N ALA A 269 -21.28 13.49 6.26
CA ALA A 269 -21.37 13.14 4.85
C ALA A 269 -22.78 13.43 4.32
N ARG A 270 -22.89 13.86 3.06
CA ARG A 270 -24.14 14.25 2.44
C ARG A 270 -24.41 13.44 1.18
N ILE A 271 -25.49 12.68 1.18
CA ILE A 271 -25.95 11.87 0.05
C ILE A 271 -27.24 12.48 -0.47
N PHE A 272 -27.20 13.01 -1.67
CA PHE A 272 -28.30 13.78 -2.26
C PHE A 272 -29.34 12.90 -2.96
N ASP A 273 -30.42 13.56 -3.43
CA ASP A 273 -31.57 12.90 -4.03
C ASP A 273 -31.21 12.06 -5.25
N GLY A 274 -31.78 10.86 -5.29
CA GLY A 274 -31.57 9.90 -6.38
C GLY A 274 -30.18 9.28 -6.46
N ALA A 275 -29.27 9.59 -5.53
CA ALA A 275 -27.96 8.93 -5.48
C ALA A 275 -28.10 7.44 -5.16
N VAL A 276 -27.27 6.59 -5.80
CA VAL A 276 -27.25 5.14 -5.61
C VAL A 276 -25.86 4.71 -5.14
N ILE A 277 -25.79 4.12 -3.95
CA ILE A 277 -24.55 3.61 -3.38
C ILE A 277 -24.67 2.10 -3.23
N LYS A 278 -23.78 1.33 -3.90
CA LYS A 278 -23.75 -0.12 -3.86
C LYS A 278 -22.40 -0.58 -3.31
N GLY A 279 -22.41 -1.08 -2.08
CA GLY A 279 -21.23 -1.56 -1.39
C GLY A 279 -20.59 -2.81 -2.01
N PRO A 280 -19.36 -3.15 -1.58
CA PRO A 280 -18.68 -2.47 -0.49
C PRO A 280 -18.14 -1.10 -0.92
N CYS A 281 -18.40 -0.05 -0.14
CA CYS A 281 -17.93 1.33 -0.39
C CYS A 281 -17.63 2.04 0.92
N TYR A 282 -16.56 2.83 0.92
CA TYR A 282 -16.21 3.76 1.98
C TYR A 282 -16.48 5.20 1.52
N ILE A 283 -17.19 5.96 2.32
CA ILE A 283 -17.48 7.39 2.09
C ILE A 283 -17.10 8.13 3.37
N GLY A 284 -15.99 8.87 3.32
CA GLY A 284 -15.36 9.54 4.45
C GLY A 284 -16.16 10.71 5.01
N ASP A 285 -15.59 11.32 6.03
CA ASP A 285 -16.20 12.43 6.74
C ASP A 285 -16.33 13.67 5.82
N ASN A 286 -17.48 14.37 5.94
CA ASN A 286 -17.78 15.56 5.16
C ASN A 286 -17.80 15.33 3.62
N ALA A 287 -17.79 14.08 3.17
CA ALA A 287 -17.88 13.76 1.75
C ALA A 287 -19.29 14.07 1.20
N VAL A 288 -19.35 14.34 -0.09
CA VAL A 288 -20.59 14.68 -0.79
C VAL A 288 -20.79 13.78 -2.00
N VAL A 289 -21.95 13.13 -2.08
CA VAL A 289 -22.42 12.43 -3.28
C VAL A 289 -23.64 13.15 -3.83
N GLY A 290 -23.48 13.79 -4.98
CA GLY A 290 -24.49 14.65 -5.61
C GLY A 290 -25.66 13.88 -6.21
N ASN A 291 -26.66 14.65 -6.65
CA ASN A 291 -27.93 14.12 -7.17
C ASN A 291 -27.72 13.13 -8.33
N ASN A 292 -28.45 12.02 -8.30
CA ASN A 292 -28.44 10.98 -9.34
C ASN A 292 -27.05 10.41 -9.67
N SER A 293 -26.12 10.46 -8.71
CA SER A 293 -24.80 9.86 -8.87
C SER A 293 -24.79 8.41 -8.40
N VAL A 294 -23.91 7.59 -9.01
CA VAL A 294 -23.73 6.16 -8.71
C VAL A 294 -22.33 5.92 -8.15
N VAL A 295 -22.27 5.35 -6.96
CA VAL A 295 -21.01 4.91 -6.31
C VAL A 295 -21.10 3.41 -6.10
N ARG A 296 -20.19 2.63 -6.69
CA ARG A 296 -20.33 1.17 -6.68
C ARG A 296 -18.99 0.42 -6.74
N ASP A 297 -19.04 -0.83 -6.32
CA ASP A 297 -17.97 -1.81 -6.54
C ASP A 297 -16.62 -1.38 -5.93
N HIS A 298 -16.50 -1.42 -4.61
CA HIS A 298 -15.26 -1.11 -3.90
C HIS A 298 -14.75 0.33 -4.11
N CYS A 299 -15.65 1.34 -4.07
CA CYS A 299 -15.22 2.73 -4.05
C CYS A 299 -14.72 3.14 -2.67
N ASP A 300 -13.57 3.80 -2.65
CA ASP A 300 -12.99 4.46 -1.48
C ASP A 300 -12.94 5.96 -1.73
N LEU A 301 -13.82 6.69 -1.08
CA LEU A 301 -13.94 8.14 -1.15
C LEU A 301 -13.56 8.71 0.20
N GLU A 302 -12.34 9.23 0.32
CA GLU A 302 -11.80 9.77 1.56
C GLU A 302 -12.49 11.10 1.96
N ASP A 303 -12.09 11.68 3.08
CA ASP A 303 -12.70 12.87 3.65
C ASP A 303 -12.78 14.04 2.67
N PHE A 304 -13.87 14.80 2.73
CA PHE A 304 -14.09 15.99 1.91
C PHE A 304 -14.15 15.72 0.39
N VAL A 305 -14.24 14.47 -0.06
CA VAL A 305 -14.46 14.16 -1.47
C VAL A 305 -15.82 14.71 -1.90
N LEU A 306 -15.84 15.40 -3.05
CA LEU A 306 -17.06 15.88 -3.67
C LEU A 306 -17.26 15.18 -5.02
N LEU A 307 -18.26 14.31 -5.10
CA LEU A 307 -18.85 13.85 -6.35
C LEU A 307 -20.07 14.73 -6.64
N GLY A 308 -20.00 15.52 -7.70
CA GLY A 308 -21.13 16.37 -8.15
C GLY A 308 -22.29 15.53 -8.67
N ALA A 309 -23.27 16.18 -9.26
CA ALA A 309 -24.42 15.48 -9.82
C ALA A 309 -24.05 14.68 -11.08
N LEU A 310 -24.79 13.58 -11.31
CA LEU A 310 -24.64 12.74 -12.52
C LEU A 310 -23.21 12.18 -12.70
N CYS A 311 -22.56 11.82 -11.59
CA CYS A 311 -21.29 11.10 -11.59
C CYS A 311 -21.52 9.59 -11.48
N GLU A 312 -20.71 8.81 -12.16
CA GLU A 312 -20.55 7.39 -11.85
C GLU A 312 -19.12 7.11 -11.43
N ALA A 313 -18.95 6.59 -10.22
CA ALA A 313 -17.68 6.12 -9.66
C ALA A 313 -17.73 4.61 -9.43
N ALA A 314 -16.82 3.86 -10.05
CA ALA A 314 -16.76 2.41 -9.94
C ALA A 314 -15.31 1.96 -9.66
N ARG A 315 -15.09 1.27 -8.54
CA ARG A 315 -13.77 0.77 -8.14
C ARG A 315 -12.68 1.86 -8.05
N VAL A 316 -13.04 3.05 -7.61
CA VAL A 316 -12.10 4.18 -7.49
C VAL A 316 -11.51 4.28 -6.09
N ILE A 317 -10.35 4.96 -5.99
CA ILE A 317 -9.77 5.44 -4.74
C ILE A 317 -9.54 6.94 -4.90
N PHE A 318 -10.34 7.74 -4.21
CA PHE A 318 -10.22 9.19 -4.21
C PHE A 318 -9.77 9.66 -2.85
N GLN A 319 -8.59 10.26 -2.82
CA GLN A 319 -8.00 10.79 -1.60
C GLN A 319 -8.71 12.07 -1.16
N LYS A 320 -8.33 12.54 0.02
CA LYS A 320 -8.91 13.73 0.66
C LYS A 320 -9.03 14.91 -0.30
N ASP A 321 -10.18 15.59 -0.23
CA ASP A 321 -10.45 16.85 -0.97
C ASP A 321 -10.39 16.69 -2.50
N VAL A 322 -10.69 15.52 -3.04
CA VAL A 322 -10.89 15.33 -4.49
C VAL A 322 -12.27 15.83 -4.87
N HIS A 323 -12.35 16.74 -5.85
CA HIS A 323 -13.62 17.25 -6.36
C HIS A 323 -13.81 16.86 -7.83
N VAL A 324 -14.91 16.17 -8.12
CA VAL A 324 -15.36 15.80 -9.47
C VAL A 324 -16.68 16.46 -9.74
N HIS A 325 -16.78 17.25 -10.79
CA HIS A 325 -18.02 17.97 -11.10
C HIS A 325 -19.11 17.04 -11.69
N SER A 326 -18.79 16.26 -12.73
CA SER A 326 -19.64 15.19 -13.30
C SER A 326 -18.82 14.30 -14.26
N GLY A 327 -19.28 13.09 -14.50
CA GLY A 327 -18.67 12.17 -15.47
C GLY A 327 -18.60 10.72 -15.03
N TYR A 328 -17.79 9.90 -15.72
CA TYR A 328 -17.53 8.50 -15.39
C TYR A 328 -16.10 8.26 -14.98
N PHE A 329 -15.90 7.60 -13.85
CA PHE A 329 -14.60 7.22 -13.32
C PHE A 329 -14.60 5.74 -12.94
N GLY A 330 -13.88 4.94 -13.70
CA GLY A 330 -13.69 3.51 -13.42
C GLY A 330 -12.24 3.17 -13.13
N ASP A 331 -11.97 2.33 -12.13
CA ASP A 331 -10.65 1.77 -11.81
C ASP A 331 -9.56 2.85 -11.76
N SER A 332 -9.85 3.99 -11.11
CA SER A 332 -9.00 5.19 -11.11
C SER A 332 -8.59 5.57 -9.70
N ILE A 333 -7.41 6.18 -9.58
CA ILE A 333 -6.88 6.71 -8.33
C ILE A 333 -6.60 8.19 -8.52
N LEU A 334 -7.24 9.04 -7.71
CA LEU A 334 -6.99 10.47 -7.66
C LEU A 334 -6.40 10.83 -6.29
N ASP A 335 -5.21 11.43 -6.29
CA ASP A 335 -4.59 11.90 -5.06
C ASP A 335 -5.22 13.20 -4.58
N SER A 336 -4.88 13.61 -3.37
CA SER A 336 -5.49 14.71 -2.63
C SER A 336 -5.50 16.02 -3.43
N GLY A 337 -6.60 16.76 -3.32
CA GLY A 337 -6.73 18.07 -3.94
C GLY A 337 -6.96 18.07 -5.45
N CYS A 338 -7.14 16.93 -6.10
CA CYS A 338 -7.46 16.87 -7.53
C CYS A 338 -8.81 17.56 -7.82
N ARG A 339 -8.90 18.26 -8.94
CA ARG A 339 -10.09 18.96 -9.42
C ARG A 339 -10.44 18.50 -10.83
N VAL A 340 -11.66 18.01 -11.04
CA VAL A 340 -12.10 17.47 -12.32
C VAL A 340 -13.37 18.18 -12.80
N GLY A 341 -13.28 18.70 -14.02
CA GLY A 341 -14.37 19.41 -14.70
C GLY A 341 -15.51 18.51 -15.15
N ALA A 342 -16.63 19.14 -15.50
CA ALA A 342 -17.83 18.43 -15.94
C ALA A 342 -17.63 17.65 -17.24
N GLY A 343 -18.28 16.48 -17.35
CA GLY A 343 -18.28 15.66 -18.56
C GLY A 343 -16.99 14.91 -18.83
N THR A 344 -16.02 14.90 -17.89
CA THR A 344 -14.78 14.15 -18.02
C THR A 344 -15.04 12.66 -17.81
N VAL A 345 -14.44 11.82 -18.67
CA VAL A 345 -14.61 10.36 -18.61
C VAL A 345 -13.27 9.62 -18.64
N THR A 346 -13.17 8.55 -17.87
CA THR A 346 -12.04 7.62 -17.93
C THR A 346 -12.41 6.40 -18.77
N ALA A 347 -11.65 6.14 -19.83
CA ALA A 347 -11.64 4.82 -20.43
C ALA A 347 -10.78 3.92 -19.55
N ASN A 348 -11.37 2.86 -18.98
CA ASN A 348 -10.69 1.97 -18.07
C ASN A 348 -10.38 0.59 -18.65
N VAL A 349 -10.79 0.32 -19.91
CA VAL A 349 -10.57 -0.93 -20.60
C VAL A 349 -10.07 -0.65 -22.03
N ARG A 350 -9.11 -1.43 -22.48
CA ARG A 350 -8.62 -1.35 -23.86
C ARG A 350 -9.66 -1.90 -24.84
N LEU A 351 -9.67 -1.42 -26.09
CA LEU A 351 -10.58 -1.89 -27.14
C LEU A 351 -10.39 -3.40 -27.44
N ASP A 352 -9.15 -3.88 -27.39
CA ASP A 352 -8.78 -5.27 -27.60
C ASP A 352 -8.94 -6.17 -26.37
N ARG A 353 -9.42 -5.59 -25.23
CA ARG A 353 -9.57 -6.30 -23.95
C ARG A 353 -8.29 -6.91 -23.38
N GLY A 354 -7.14 -6.54 -23.90
CA GLY A 354 -5.83 -6.98 -23.44
C GLY A 354 -5.43 -6.37 -22.09
N GLU A 355 -4.32 -6.86 -21.56
CA GLU A 355 -3.71 -6.31 -20.34
C GLU A 355 -3.30 -4.85 -20.56
N ILE A 356 -3.51 -4.01 -19.53
CA ILE A 356 -3.08 -2.62 -19.56
C ILE A 356 -1.62 -2.55 -19.08
N THR A 357 -0.77 -1.89 -19.86
CA THR A 357 0.61 -1.60 -19.50
C THR A 357 0.73 -0.15 -19.04
N ALA A 358 1.61 0.12 -18.09
CA ALA A 358 1.86 1.45 -17.56
C ALA A 358 3.34 1.84 -17.76
N LYS A 359 3.59 3.10 -18.17
CA LYS A 359 4.94 3.67 -18.21
C LYS A 359 5.34 4.08 -16.79
N VAL A 360 6.35 3.43 -16.22
CA VAL A 360 6.83 3.67 -14.85
C VAL A 360 8.23 4.26 -14.88
N GLN A 361 8.54 5.11 -13.91
CA GLN A 361 9.89 5.61 -13.70
C GLN A 361 10.67 4.62 -12.83
N LYS A 362 11.82 4.18 -13.32
CA LYS A 362 12.82 3.47 -12.50
C LYS A 362 14.04 4.36 -12.32
N GLN A 363 14.57 4.37 -11.13
CA GLN A 363 15.87 4.96 -10.83
C GLN A 363 16.90 3.83 -10.73
N ALA A 364 17.86 3.85 -11.65
CA ALA A 364 18.96 2.88 -11.66
C ALA A 364 20.27 3.64 -11.89
N GLY A 365 21.21 3.53 -10.94
CA GLY A 365 22.53 4.18 -11.07
C GLY A 365 22.49 5.70 -11.16
N GLY A 366 21.48 6.36 -10.55
CA GLY A 366 21.31 7.82 -10.61
C GLY A 366 20.56 8.35 -11.84
N GLU A 367 20.30 7.50 -12.84
CA GLU A 367 19.52 7.87 -14.02
C GLU A 367 18.05 7.47 -13.87
N LYS A 368 17.15 8.37 -14.27
CA LYS A 368 15.72 8.06 -14.39
C LYS A 368 15.48 7.43 -15.76
N ARG A 369 14.98 6.18 -15.77
CA ARG A 369 14.56 5.49 -17.00
C ARG A 369 13.06 5.22 -16.96
N ILE A 370 12.40 5.41 -18.10
CA ILE A 370 11.00 5.03 -18.27
C ILE A 370 10.97 3.60 -18.81
N GLU A 371 10.29 2.72 -18.08
CA GLU A 371 10.04 1.35 -18.51
C GLU A 371 8.55 1.09 -18.65
N LEU A 372 8.19 0.19 -19.56
CA LEU A 372 6.83 -0.30 -19.69
C LEU A 372 6.65 -1.49 -18.72
N ALA A 373 5.77 -1.33 -17.75
CA ALA A 373 5.44 -2.39 -16.79
C ALA A 373 4.07 -2.99 -17.12
N GLY A 374 3.98 -4.31 -17.11
CA GLY A 374 2.70 -5.01 -17.07
C GLY A 374 2.00 -4.74 -15.74
N THR A 375 0.72 -4.39 -15.77
CA THR A 375 -0.04 -4.15 -14.55
C THR A 375 -0.71 -5.41 -14.01
N GLY A 376 -0.83 -6.45 -14.81
CA GLY A 376 -1.66 -7.63 -14.54
C GLY A 376 -3.16 -7.36 -14.65
N LEU A 377 -3.56 -6.12 -14.96
CA LEU A 377 -4.95 -5.68 -14.96
C LEU A 377 -5.51 -5.53 -16.38
N ARG A 378 -6.76 -5.94 -16.56
CA ARG A 378 -7.54 -5.68 -17.79
C ARG A 378 -8.39 -4.41 -17.69
N SER A 379 -8.54 -3.88 -16.47
CA SER A 379 -9.23 -2.63 -16.19
C SER A 379 -8.35 -1.73 -15.33
N LEU A 380 -7.98 -0.59 -15.85
CA LEU A 380 -7.25 0.47 -15.15
C LEU A 380 -7.56 1.79 -15.86
N GLY A 381 -8.20 2.71 -15.17
CA GLY A 381 -8.45 4.07 -15.64
C GLY A 381 -7.18 4.93 -15.56
N ILE A 382 -7.23 6.01 -14.80
CA ILE A 382 -6.08 6.90 -14.59
C ILE A 382 -5.57 6.84 -13.16
N ILE A 383 -4.31 7.26 -13.00
CA ILE A 383 -3.73 7.54 -11.69
C ILE A 383 -3.19 8.98 -11.74
N ALA A 384 -3.81 9.88 -10.95
CA ALA A 384 -3.44 11.29 -10.92
C ALA A 384 -2.83 11.66 -9.56
N GLY A 385 -1.67 12.31 -9.61
CA GLY A 385 -0.97 12.85 -8.46
C GLY A 385 -1.64 14.10 -7.91
N GLN A 386 -1.18 14.50 -6.74
CA GLN A 386 -1.74 15.58 -5.92
C GLN A 386 -1.96 16.87 -6.71
N ASN A 387 -3.09 17.58 -6.40
CA ASN A 387 -3.45 18.90 -6.93
C ASN A 387 -3.62 18.97 -8.46
N SER A 388 -3.69 17.86 -9.17
CA SER A 388 -3.89 17.88 -10.63
C SER A 388 -5.26 18.42 -10.98
N LYS A 389 -5.32 19.21 -12.04
CA LYS A 389 -6.54 19.88 -12.54
C LYS A 389 -6.89 19.35 -13.92
N ILE A 390 -8.07 18.82 -14.09
CA ILE A 390 -8.57 18.26 -15.34
C ILE A 390 -9.76 19.09 -15.80
N GLY A 391 -9.71 19.60 -17.02
CA GLY A 391 -10.73 20.45 -17.62
C GLY A 391 -12.06 19.73 -17.85
N ILE A 392 -13.01 20.45 -18.45
CA ILE A 392 -14.31 19.87 -18.84
C ILE A 392 -14.16 19.01 -20.11
N ASN A 393 -15.06 17.99 -20.25
CA ASN A 393 -15.13 17.13 -21.44
C ASN A 393 -13.80 16.49 -21.85
N VAL A 394 -12.97 16.12 -20.89
CA VAL A 394 -11.70 15.44 -21.12
C VAL A 394 -11.92 13.94 -21.24
N SER A 395 -11.25 13.31 -22.22
CA SER A 395 -11.20 11.85 -22.39
C SER A 395 -9.86 11.31 -21.91
N LEU A 396 -9.87 10.48 -20.87
CA LEU A 396 -8.67 9.94 -20.23
C LEU A 396 -8.47 8.48 -20.62
N MET A 397 -7.36 8.15 -21.30
CA MET A 397 -7.12 6.81 -21.83
C MET A 397 -6.64 5.83 -20.74
N PRO A 398 -6.86 4.49 -20.93
CA PRO A 398 -6.55 3.48 -19.92
C PRO A 398 -5.08 3.49 -19.49
N GLY A 399 -4.84 3.40 -18.19
CA GLY A 399 -3.50 3.28 -17.61
C GLY A 399 -2.64 4.54 -17.72
N ARG A 400 -3.24 5.71 -18.03
CA ARG A 400 -2.48 6.97 -18.04
C ARG A 400 -2.20 7.45 -16.62
N MET A 401 -1.01 8.01 -16.46
CA MET A 401 -0.55 8.59 -15.21
C MET A 401 -0.34 10.09 -15.38
N ILE A 402 -0.88 10.85 -14.46
CA ILE A 402 -0.80 12.31 -14.42
C ILE A 402 0.01 12.66 -13.17
N GLY A 403 1.14 13.33 -13.34
CA GLY A 403 1.98 13.80 -12.25
C GLY A 403 1.27 14.78 -11.33
N LYS A 404 1.90 15.16 -10.24
CA LYS A 404 1.36 16.17 -9.33
C LYS A 404 1.36 17.56 -9.98
N ASP A 405 0.45 18.42 -9.54
CA ASP A 405 0.34 19.83 -9.98
C ASP A 405 0.20 20.00 -11.50
N CYS A 406 -0.30 18.96 -12.22
CA CYS A 406 -0.55 19.01 -13.66
C CYS A 406 -1.87 19.71 -14.00
N ALA A 407 -1.99 20.19 -15.24
CA ALA A 407 -3.23 20.70 -15.80
C ALA A 407 -3.53 20.09 -17.17
N VAL A 408 -4.75 19.54 -17.33
CA VAL A 408 -5.27 19.03 -18.61
C VAL A 408 -6.35 19.99 -19.09
N GLY A 409 -6.19 20.52 -20.31
CA GLY A 409 -7.09 21.51 -20.88
C GLY A 409 -8.47 20.95 -21.22
N PRO A 410 -9.48 21.83 -21.39
CA PRO A 410 -10.84 21.43 -21.77
C PRO A 410 -10.86 20.71 -23.12
N GLY A 411 -11.64 19.62 -23.20
CA GLY A 411 -11.83 18.86 -24.43
C GLY A 411 -10.64 17.99 -24.88
N ALA A 412 -9.56 17.94 -24.10
CA ALA A 412 -8.37 17.15 -24.44
C ALA A 412 -8.66 15.63 -24.43
N VAL A 413 -7.87 14.89 -25.24
CA VAL A 413 -7.83 13.43 -25.22
C VAL A 413 -6.44 13.02 -24.72
N LEU A 414 -6.33 12.68 -23.44
CA LEU A 414 -5.04 12.34 -22.83
C LEU A 414 -4.58 10.94 -23.25
N MET A 415 -3.63 10.91 -24.19
CA MET A 415 -3.08 9.67 -24.77
C MET A 415 -1.76 9.25 -24.10
N GLU A 416 -1.04 10.16 -23.47
CA GLU A 416 0.27 9.95 -22.85
C GLU A 416 0.25 10.36 -21.36
N ASN A 417 1.27 9.93 -20.62
CA ASN A 417 1.47 10.39 -19.25
C ASN A 417 1.94 11.85 -19.24
N LEU A 418 1.59 12.58 -18.17
CA LEU A 418 2.12 13.92 -17.88
C LEU A 418 3.10 13.84 -16.72
N ALA A 419 4.29 14.39 -16.85
CA ALA A 419 5.23 14.53 -15.74
C ALA A 419 4.77 15.61 -14.75
N ASP A 420 5.36 15.65 -13.55
CA ASP A 420 4.98 16.61 -12.52
C ASP A 420 5.03 18.05 -13.04
N GLY A 421 3.96 18.81 -12.83
CA GLY A 421 3.84 20.21 -13.25
C GLY A 421 3.58 20.45 -14.72
N GLU A 422 3.45 19.40 -15.55
CA GLU A 422 3.16 19.55 -16.98
C GLU A 422 1.70 19.97 -17.25
N THR A 423 1.51 20.58 -18.39
CA THR A 423 0.22 20.99 -18.92
C THR A 423 -0.02 20.40 -20.31
N ASP A 424 -1.26 19.95 -20.58
CA ASP A 424 -1.75 19.47 -21.89
C ASP A 424 -3.03 20.26 -22.24
N PHE A 425 -2.94 21.11 -23.28
CA PHE A 425 -4.05 21.99 -23.71
C PHE A 425 -4.43 21.73 -25.17
#